data_23486edfc794f2c36737b766cb811d56
#
_entry.id   23486edfc794f2c36737b766cb811d56
#
_cell.length_a   1.000
_cell.length_b   1.000
_cell.length_c   1.000
_cell.angle_alpha   90.00
_cell.angle_beta   90.00
_cell.angle_gamma   90.00
#
_symmetry.space_group_name_H-M   'P 1'
#
loop_
_entity.id
_entity.type
_entity.pdbx_description
1 polymer ?
#
loop_
_entity_poly.entity_id
_entity_poly.type
_entity_poly.pdbx_seq_one_letter_code
_entity_poly.pdbx_strand_id
1 'polypeptide(L)'
;MESTTSVLSKLKIRGSYGLVGNDQLSGRRFAFLSTITSGTGYVYGTSGNQTINGRFEGDFGIEDLSWETVKKTDIGIEIGLWDCINIQADYFHEKREDIFMQRKTIPETAGFNKNPWANFGIVKNQGFDASLEMNKSFGKDFFLSLRGNFTFSRNKILEYDESEAMKQTTQIGRAHV
;
A
#
# COMPACT_ATOMS: atom_id res chain seq x y z
N MET A 1 26.60 19.86 -46.20
CA MET A 1 26.60 18.74 -45.24
C MET A 1 25.16 18.48 -44.88
N GLU A 2 24.54 17.50 -45.52
CA GLU A 2 23.21 17.06 -45.17
C GLU A 2 23.33 16.29 -43.82
N SER A 3 22.82 16.89 -42.78
CA SER A 3 22.67 16.20 -41.50
C SER A 3 21.57 15.16 -41.67
N THR A 4 21.95 13.91 -41.78
CA THR A 4 21.05 12.79 -41.69
C THR A 4 20.43 12.85 -40.29
N THR A 5 19.23 13.39 -40.22
CA THR A 5 18.46 13.45 -38.96
C THR A 5 18.16 12.02 -38.56
N SER A 6 18.89 11.52 -37.61
CA SER A 6 18.63 10.18 -37.05
C SER A 6 17.22 10.19 -36.46
N VAL A 7 16.36 9.30 -36.91
CA VAL A 7 15.00 9.17 -36.41
C VAL A 7 15.01 8.93 -34.91
N LEU A 8 15.97 8.16 -34.43
CA LEU A 8 16.17 7.85 -33.02
C LEU A 8 17.35 8.69 -32.49
N SER A 9 17.05 9.70 -31.69
CA SER A 9 18.05 10.59 -31.08
C SER A 9 18.48 10.15 -29.69
N LYS A 10 17.62 9.40 -28.98
CA LYS A 10 17.89 8.89 -27.63
C LYS A 10 17.18 7.57 -27.40
N LEU A 11 17.89 6.61 -26.84
CA LEU A 11 17.29 5.39 -26.29
C LEU A 11 17.98 5.07 -24.97
N LYS A 12 17.19 5.00 -23.89
CA LYS A 12 17.66 4.62 -22.57
C LYS A 12 16.67 3.68 -21.92
N ILE A 13 17.17 2.55 -21.44
CA ILE A 13 16.40 1.58 -20.66
C ILE A 13 16.91 1.63 -19.23
N ARG A 14 16.00 1.60 -18.27
CA ARG A 14 16.30 1.57 -16.85
C ARG A 14 15.51 0.47 -16.18
N GLY A 15 16.05 -0.09 -15.12
CA GLY A 15 15.39 -1.07 -14.30
C GLY A 15 15.87 -0.96 -12.87
N SER A 16 14.98 -1.09 -11.93
CA SER A 16 15.30 -1.15 -10.52
C SER A 16 14.51 -2.25 -9.83
N TYR A 17 15.14 -2.85 -8.84
CA TYR A 17 14.52 -3.77 -7.90
C TYR A 17 14.99 -3.41 -6.50
N GLY A 18 14.03 -3.29 -5.57
CA GLY A 18 14.33 -2.92 -4.20
C GLY A 18 13.42 -3.62 -3.22
N LEU A 19 13.96 -3.84 -2.03
CA LEU A 19 13.24 -4.32 -0.86
C LEU A 19 13.29 -3.21 0.19
N VAL A 20 12.12 -2.79 0.68
CA VAL A 20 11.99 -1.72 1.67
C VAL A 20 11.23 -2.26 2.86
N GLY A 21 11.79 -2.10 4.06
CA GLY A 21 11.13 -2.40 5.32
C GLY A 21 10.42 -1.15 5.87
N ASN A 22 9.28 -1.35 6.53
CA ASN A 22 8.57 -0.32 7.27
C ASN A 22 8.29 -0.85 8.69
N ASP A 23 8.72 -0.10 9.69
CA ASP A 23 8.57 -0.42 11.12
C ASP A 23 7.37 0.28 11.77
N GLN A 24 6.51 0.91 10.98
CA GLN A 24 5.40 1.70 11.49
C GLN A 24 4.24 0.83 11.99
N LEU A 25 4.10 0.70 13.29
CA LEU A 25 3.12 -0.12 13.98
C LEU A 25 1.83 0.65 14.35
N SER A 26 1.27 1.42 13.43
CA SER A 26 0.03 2.18 13.64
C SER A 26 0.02 3.01 14.94
N GLY A 27 1.18 3.58 15.31
CA GLY A 27 1.36 4.40 16.52
C GLY A 27 1.48 3.61 17.82
N ARG A 28 1.52 2.28 17.78
CA ARG A 28 1.73 1.45 18.97
C ARG A 28 3.20 1.39 19.34
N ARG A 29 3.48 1.62 20.61
CA ARG A 29 4.79 1.34 21.21
C ARG A 29 4.69 0.02 21.98
N PHE A 30 5.76 -0.79 21.92
CA PHE A 30 5.84 -2.06 22.66
C PHE A 30 4.71 -3.04 22.31
N ALA A 31 4.38 -3.18 21.02
CA ALA A 31 3.30 -4.05 20.55
C ALA A 31 3.49 -5.54 20.92
N PHE A 32 4.69 -5.93 21.33
CA PHE A 32 5.03 -7.27 21.82
C PHE A 32 4.62 -7.53 23.28
N LEU A 33 4.19 -6.48 24.02
CA LEU A 33 3.77 -6.60 25.40
C LEU A 33 2.26 -6.67 25.52
N SER A 34 1.77 -7.65 26.27
CA SER A 34 0.38 -7.69 26.73
C SER A 34 0.15 -6.62 27.81
N THR A 35 -1.01 -6.01 27.78
CA THR A 35 -1.39 -4.98 28.75
C THR A 35 -2.56 -5.45 29.61
N ILE A 36 -2.58 -5.02 30.86
CA ILE A 36 -3.71 -5.20 31.78
C ILE A 36 -4.34 -3.86 32.05
N THR A 37 -5.64 -3.76 31.81
CA THR A 37 -6.41 -2.53 31.97
C THR A 37 -7.40 -2.67 33.12
N SER A 38 -7.64 -1.57 33.83
CA SER A 38 -8.71 -1.49 34.83
C SER A 38 -10.04 -1.27 34.14
N GLY A 39 -11.07 -1.91 34.62
CA GLY A 39 -12.42 -1.80 34.06
C GLY A 39 -13.50 -2.03 35.07
N THR A 40 -14.71 -2.15 34.59
CA THR A 40 -15.90 -2.43 35.43
C THR A 40 -15.71 -3.73 36.17
N GLY A 41 -15.75 -3.67 37.48
CA GLY A 41 -15.65 -4.82 38.33
C GLY A 41 -16.99 -5.30 38.83
N TYR A 42 -17.00 -5.78 40.06
CA TYR A 42 -18.20 -6.28 40.70
C TYR A 42 -18.86 -5.23 41.57
N VAL A 43 -20.18 -5.10 41.42
CA VAL A 43 -21.02 -4.20 42.23
C VAL A 43 -21.68 -5.03 43.33
N TYR A 44 -21.55 -4.63 44.58
CA TYR A 44 -22.10 -5.33 45.72
C TYR A 44 -22.75 -4.38 46.74
N GLY A 45 -23.34 -4.95 47.79
CA GLY A 45 -24.08 -4.20 48.80
C GLY A 45 -25.56 -4.21 48.53
N THR A 46 -26.37 -4.01 49.63
CA THR A 46 -27.85 -4.12 49.60
C THR A 46 -28.50 -3.12 48.64
N SER A 47 -27.81 -2.03 48.30
CA SER A 47 -28.26 -1.00 47.39
C SER A 47 -27.42 -0.90 46.11
N GLY A 48 -26.51 -1.85 45.86
CA GLY A 48 -25.62 -1.84 44.71
C GLY A 48 -24.67 -0.62 44.62
N ASN A 49 -24.34 -0.03 45.79
CA ASN A 49 -23.57 1.21 45.88
C ASN A 49 -22.05 1.01 46.13
N GLN A 50 -21.60 -0.22 46.21
CA GLN A 50 -20.22 -0.56 46.42
C GLN A 50 -19.68 -1.21 45.16
N THR A 51 -18.58 -0.69 44.63
CA THR A 51 -17.95 -1.21 43.40
C THR A 51 -16.49 -1.56 43.68
N ILE A 52 -16.09 -2.76 43.32
CA ILE A 52 -14.67 -3.15 43.25
C ILE A 52 -14.26 -3.10 41.79
N ASN A 53 -13.21 -2.35 41.47
CA ASN A 53 -12.70 -2.28 40.10
C ASN A 53 -12.12 -3.62 39.69
N GLY A 54 -12.55 -4.12 38.55
CA GLY A 54 -12.00 -5.30 37.89
C GLY A 54 -10.73 -4.97 37.10
N ARG A 55 -10.01 -6.02 36.77
CA ARG A 55 -8.89 -5.96 35.83
C ARG A 55 -9.14 -6.96 34.72
N PHE A 56 -8.81 -6.59 33.50
CA PHE A 56 -8.96 -7.45 32.34
C PHE A 56 -7.78 -7.26 31.39
N GLU A 57 -7.58 -8.22 30.52
CA GLU A 57 -6.59 -8.12 29.46
C GLU A 57 -6.98 -7.01 28.48
N GLY A 58 -6.05 -6.12 28.23
CA GLY A 58 -6.17 -5.04 27.28
C GLY A 58 -5.71 -5.48 25.89
N ASP A 59 -4.57 -4.98 25.47
CA ASP A 59 -3.98 -5.37 24.20
C ASP A 59 -3.11 -6.61 24.37
N PHE A 60 -3.27 -7.59 23.49
CA PHE A 60 -2.42 -8.78 23.44
C PHE A 60 -1.05 -8.43 22.85
N GLY A 61 -0.01 -8.98 23.46
CA GLY A 61 1.35 -8.93 22.93
C GLY A 61 1.45 -9.79 21.67
N ILE A 62 2.26 -9.35 20.72
CA ILE A 62 2.48 -10.04 19.46
C ILE A 62 3.85 -10.69 19.53
N GLU A 63 3.88 -12.04 19.55
CA GLU A 63 5.12 -12.80 19.66
C GLU A 63 5.94 -12.72 18.36
N ASP A 64 5.26 -12.82 17.20
CA ASP A 64 5.87 -12.82 15.87
C ASP A 64 5.79 -11.44 15.19
N LEU A 65 6.11 -10.39 15.94
CA LEU A 65 6.12 -9.04 15.39
C LEU A 65 7.23 -8.89 14.35
N SER A 66 6.86 -8.60 13.12
CA SER A 66 7.79 -8.38 12.00
C SER A 66 7.58 -7.03 11.32
N TRP A 67 8.56 -6.63 10.53
CA TRP A 67 8.44 -5.44 9.72
C TRP A 67 7.60 -5.71 8.47
N GLU A 68 6.79 -4.75 8.12
CA GLU A 68 6.15 -4.72 6.82
C GLU A 68 7.21 -4.64 5.73
N THR A 69 7.13 -5.51 4.73
CA THR A 69 8.10 -5.60 3.65
C THR A 69 7.46 -5.22 2.33
N VAL A 70 8.12 -4.33 1.60
CA VAL A 70 7.68 -3.88 0.27
C VAL A 70 8.71 -4.28 -0.77
N LYS A 71 8.30 -5.12 -1.72
CA LYS A 71 9.07 -5.51 -2.90
C LYS A 71 8.67 -4.60 -4.06
N LYS A 72 9.62 -3.79 -4.56
CA LYS A 72 9.40 -2.84 -5.66
C LYS A 72 10.19 -3.25 -6.87
N THR A 73 9.54 -3.27 -8.02
CA THR A 73 10.15 -3.47 -9.33
C THR A 73 9.71 -2.33 -10.25
N ASP A 74 10.66 -1.72 -10.90
CA ASP A 74 10.42 -0.61 -11.82
C ASP A 74 11.23 -0.83 -13.10
N ILE A 75 10.58 -0.69 -14.25
CA ILE A 75 11.20 -0.83 -15.57
C ILE A 75 10.75 0.35 -16.41
N GLY A 76 11.72 1.13 -16.88
CA GLY A 76 11.46 2.33 -17.66
C GLY A 76 12.21 2.36 -18.98
N ILE A 77 11.63 3.05 -19.94
CA ILE A 77 12.23 3.35 -21.24
C ILE A 77 12.09 4.85 -21.53
N GLU A 78 13.15 5.43 -22.05
CA GLU A 78 13.16 6.79 -22.57
C GLU A 78 13.53 6.76 -24.04
N ILE A 79 12.73 7.36 -24.90
CA ILE A 79 12.92 7.41 -26.34
C ILE A 79 12.89 8.87 -26.78
N GLY A 80 13.96 9.31 -27.44
CA GLY A 80 14.01 10.60 -28.13
C GLY A 80 13.89 10.39 -29.64
N LEU A 81 12.99 11.13 -30.28
CA LEU A 81 12.77 11.06 -31.73
C LEU A 81 12.97 12.44 -32.36
N TRP A 82 13.69 12.50 -33.46
CA TRP A 82 13.92 13.69 -34.27
C TRP A 82 14.41 14.93 -33.48
N ASP A 83 15.10 14.70 -32.35
CA ASP A 83 15.54 15.76 -31.43
C ASP A 83 14.45 16.74 -30.95
N CYS A 84 13.18 16.40 -31.18
CA CYS A 84 12.05 17.25 -30.82
C CYS A 84 10.98 16.53 -29.99
N ILE A 85 10.97 15.21 -29.94
CA ILE A 85 10.00 14.42 -29.20
C ILE A 85 10.73 13.56 -28.18
N ASN A 86 10.35 13.65 -26.91
CA ASN A 86 10.81 12.80 -25.83
C ASN A 86 9.61 12.03 -25.25
N ILE A 87 9.73 10.72 -25.24
CA ILE A 87 8.74 9.81 -24.66
C ILE A 87 9.43 9.07 -23.52
N GLN A 88 8.80 9.07 -22.37
CA GLN A 88 9.21 8.28 -21.23
C GLN A 88 8.04 7.40 -20.81
N ALA A 89 8.31 6.12 -20.58
CA ALA A 89 7.31 5.18 -20.10
C ALA A 89 7.93 4.30 -19.01
N ASP A 90 7.21 4.14 -17.92
CA ASP A 90 7.63 3.38 -16.75
C ASP A 90 6.53 2.40 -16.37
N TYR A 91 6.89 1.16 -16.15
CA TYR A 91 6.05 0.15 -15.54
C TYR A 91 6.56 -0.11 -14.14
N PHE A 92 5.66 -0.01 -13.16
CA PHE A 92 5.97 -0.32 -11.77
C PHE A 92 5.11 -1.45 -11.23
N HIS A 93 5.71 -2.25 -10.37
CA HIS A 93 5.07 -3.32 -9.64
C HIS A 93 5.56 -3.31 -8.20
N GLU A 94 4.61 -3.21 -7.27
CA GLU A 94 4.86 -3.18 -5.85
C GLU A 94 4.03 -4.28 -5.16
N LYS A 95 4.68 -5.11 -4.34
CA LYS A 95 4.02 -6.07 -3.46
C LYS A 95 4.41 -5.78 -2.02
N ARG A 96 3.40 -5.48 -1.21
CA ARG A 96 3.53 -5.20 0.20
C ARG A 96 3.04 -6.41 0.98
N GLU A 97 3.87 -6.94 1.86
CA GLU A 97 3.65 -8.15 2.65
C GLU A 97 3.79 -7.82 4.14
N ASP A 98 3.22 -8.67 4.98
CA ASP A 98 3.27 -8.57 6.44
C ASP A 98 2.73 -7.23 6.98
N ILE A 99 1.68 -6.71 6.36
CA ILE A 99 1.05 -5.47 6.80
C ILE A 99 0.46 -5.68 8.19
N PHE A 100 0.85 -4.80 9.12
CA PHE A 100 0.38 -4.82 10.48
C PHE A 100 -1.06 -4.34 10.58
N MET A 101 -1.98 -5.25 10.97
CA MET A 101 -3.40 -4.93 11.09
C MET A 101 -4.11 -5.72 12.16
N GLN A 102 -5.26 -5.21 12.60
CA GLN A 102 -6.09 -5.86 13.61
C GLN A 102 -6.88 -7.01 13.00
N ARG A 103 -6.88 -8.18 13.67
CA ARG A 103 -7.72 -9.33 13.33
C ARG A 103 -9.19 -8.99 13.58
N LYS A 104 -10.06 -9.31 12.62
CA LYS A 104 -11.50 -9.02 12.70
C LYS A 104 -12.37 -10.26 12.70
N THR A 105 -11.82 -11.39 12.26
CA THR A 105 -12.56 -12.65 12.09
C THR A 105 -12.49 -13.57 13.31
N ILE A 106 -11.99 -13.08 14.44
CA ILE A 106 -11.94 -13.86 15.68
C ILE A 106 -13.35 -13.89 16.28
N PRO A 107 -13.91 -15.09 16.56
CA PRO A 107 -15.21 -15.21 17.19
C PRO A 107 -15.22 -14.57 18.59
N GLU A 108 -16.33 -13.92 18.95
CA GLU A 108 -16.53 -13.35 20.31
C GLU A 108 -16.43 -14.42 21.41
N THR A 109 -16.74 -15.68 21.07
CA THR A 109 -16.60 -16.84 21.97
C THR A 109 -15.16 -17.12 22.38
N ALA A 110 -14.17 -16.57 21.68
CA ALA A 110 -12.77 -16.64 22.08
C ALA A 110 -12.45 -15.80 23.34
N GLY A 111 -13.38 -14.94 23.77
CA GLY A 111 -13.29 -14.20 25.03
C GLY A 111 -12.34 -12.99 25.01
N PHE A 112 -11.89 -12.55 23.85
CA PHE A 112 -11.05 -11.38 23.74
C PHE A 112 -11.86 -10.09 23.94
N ASN A 113 -11.44 -9.23 24.86
CA ASN A 113 -12.03 -7.89 24.99
C ASN A 113 -11.65 -6.96 23.83
N LYS A 114 -10.51 -7.19 23.23
CA LYS A 114 -10.02 -6.48 22.03
C LYS A 114 -9.42 -7.49 21.08
N ASN A 115 -9.71 -7.34 19.80
CA ASN A 115 -9.13 -8.19 18.78
C ASN A 115 -7.60 -7.98 18.71
N PRO A 116 -6.82 -9.05 18.68
CA PRO A 116 -5.37 -8.97 18.59
C PRO A 116 -4.92 -8.41 17.23
N TRP A 117 -3.71 -7.93 17.22
CA TRP A 117 -3.03 -7.45 16.02
C TRP A 117 -2.05 -8.51 15.51
N ALA A 118 -1.80 -8.51 14.22
CA ALA A 118 -0.83 -9.40 13.59
C ALA A 118 -0.32 -8.84 12.26
N ASN A 119 0.83 -9.34 11.81
CA ASN A 119 1.38 -9.08 10.49
C ASN A 119 0.87 -10.14 9.51
N PHE A 120 -0.08 -9.82 8.62
CA PHE A 120 -0.62 -10.81 7.68
C PHE A 120 -1.19 -10.23 6.40
N GLY A 121 -1.42 -8.91 6.32
CA GLY A 121 -2.02 -8.30 5.13
C GLY A 121 -1.08 -8.30 3.93
N ILE A 122 -1.61 -8.59 2.74
CA ILE A 122 -0.86 -8.55 1.49
C ILE A 122 -1.60 -7.68 0.48
N VAL A 123 -0.89 -6.67 -0.05
CA VAL A 123 -1.40 -5.74 -1.06
C VAL A 123 -0.45 -5.70 -2.25
N LYS A 124 -1.00 -5.72 -3.44
CA LYS A 124 -0.27 -5.57 -4.70
C LYS A 124 -0.71 -4.28 -5.39
N ASN A 125 0.25 -3.47 -5.79
CA ASN A 125 0.04 -2.31 -6.64
C ASN A 125 0.87 -2.45 -7.91
N GLN A 126 0.28 -2.16 -9.06
CA GLN A 126 0.97 -2.16 -10.34
C GLN A 126 0.38 -1.09 -11.24
N GLY A 127 1.23 -0.53 -12.07
CA GLY A 127 0.78 0.55 -12.93
C GLY A 127 1.78 0.87 -14.02
N PHE A 128 1.39 1.89 -14.77
CA PHE A 128 2.14 2.38 -15.90
C PHE A 128 2.05 3.90 -15.90
N ASP A 129 3.20 4.54 -15.98
CA ASP A 129 3.34 5.98 -16.12
C ASP A 129 3.95 6.29 -17.48
N ALA A 130 3.39 7.27 -18.17
CA ALA A 130 3.94 7.74 -19.44
C ALA A 130 3.96 9.26 -19.49
N SER A 131 5.01 9.82 -20.06
CA SER A 131 5.12 11.23 -20.36
C SER A 131 5.57 11.44 -21.79
N LEU A 132 4.98 12.44 -22.41
CA LEU A 132 5.32 12.91 -23.76
C LEU A 132 5.70 14.38 -23.67
N GLU A 133 6.83 14.74 -24.24
CA GLU A 133 7.25 16.11 -24.42
C GLU A 133 7.66 16.31 -25.88
N MET A 134 7.06 17.29 -26.53
CA MET A 134 7.40 17.70 -27.89
C MET A 134 7.74 19.17 -27.89
N ASN A 135 8.92 19.51 -28.42
CA ASN A 135 9.38 20.88 -28.58
C ASN A 135 9.88 21.06 -30.01
N LYS A 136 9.23 21.93 -30.78
CA LYS A 136 9.60 22.17 -32.18
C LYS A 136 9.50 23.64 -32.55
N SER A 137 10.59 24.14 -33.15
CA SER A 137 10.63 25.48 -33.74
C SER A 137 10.32 25.40 -35.23
N PHE A 138 9.40 26.23 -35.71
CA PHE A 138 9.02 26.37 -37.08
C PHE A 138 9.50 27.76 -37.57
N GLY A 139 10.68 27.78 -38.19
CA GLY A 139 11.30 29.05 -38.62
C GLY A 139 11.87 29.82 -37.40
N LYS A 140 11.84 31.18 -37.54
CA LYS A 140 12.38 32.09 -36.50
C LYS A 140 11.33 32.58 -35.51
N ASP A 141 10.05 32.55 -35.90
CA ASP A 141 8.99 33.28 -35.22
C ASP A 141 7.96 32.37 -34.54
N PHE A 142 7.98 31.05 -34.80
CA PHE A 142 6.99 30.15 -34.23
C PHE A 142 7.63 28.97 -33.50
N PHE A 143 7.28 28.80 -32.23
CA PHE A 143 7.71 27.71 -31.37
C PHE A 143 6.49 26.98 -30.82
N LEU A 144 6.46 25.65 -30.96
CA LEU A 144 5.42 24.78 -30.41
C LEU A 144 6.02 23.90 -29.30
N SER A 145 5.41 23.97 -28.12
CA SER A 145 5.71 23.06 -27.01
C SER A 145 4.43 22.34 -26.57
N LEU A 146 4.47 21.02 -26.58
CA LEU A 146 3.37 20.16 -26.11
C LEU A 146 3.90 19.23 -25.03
N ARG A 147 3.18 19.12 -23.91
CA ARG A 147 3.47 18.20 -22.81
C ARG A 147 2.22 17.44 -22.42
N GLY A 148 2.35 16.14 -22.23
CA GLY A 148 1.28 15.27 -21.77
C GLY A 148 1.79 14.22 -20.80
N ASN A 149 1.01 13.92 -19.76
CA ASN A 149 1.31 12.86 -18.80
C ASN A 149 0.11 11.93 -18.74
N PHE A 150 0.38 10.64 -18.62
CA PHE A 150 -0.61 9.61 -18.43
C PHE A 150 -0.15 8.67 -17.31
N THR A 151 -1.00 8.46 -16.32
CA THR A 151 -0.76 7.54 -15.22
C THR A 151 -1.93 6.59 -15.09
N PHE A 152 -1.63 5.30 -15.04
CA PHE A 152 -2.60 4.26 -14.72
C PHE A 152 -2.06 3.39 -13.60
N SER A 153 -2.82 3.25 -12.52
CA SER A 153 -2.45 2.35 -11.43
C SER A 153 -3.63 1.49 -10.99
N ARG A 154 -3.34 0.25 -10.61
CA ARG A 154 -4.32 -0.69 -10.08
C ARG A 154 -3.81 -1.32 -8.80
N ASN A 155 -4.54 -1.07 -7.73
CA ASN A 155 -4.31 -1.68 -6.43
C ASN A 155 -5.20 -2.91 -6.25
N LYS A 156 -4.65 -4.00 -5.68
CA LYS A 156 -5.37 -5.21 -5.35
C LYS A 156 -4.96 -5.72 -3.98
N ILE A 157 -5.92 -5.87 -3.09
CA ILE A 157 -5.72 -6.56 -1.82
C ILE A 157 -5.73 -8.05 -2.13
N LEU A 158 -4.64 -8.74 -1.78
CA LEU A 158 -4.48 -10.18 -1.99
C LEU A 158 -4.89 -10.95 -0.74
N GLU A 159 -4.51 -10.44 0.43
CA GLU A 159 -4.83 -11.06 1.71
C GLU A 159 -5.29 -10.00 2.72
N TYR A 160 -6.40 -10.27 3.33
CA TYR A 160 -7.02 -9.44 4.36
C TYR A 160 -7.83 -10.35 5.28
N ASP A 161 -7.97 -9.98 6.56
CA ASP A 161 -8.74 -10.78 7.52
C ASP A 161 -10.25 -10.64 7.26
N GLU A 162 -10.76 -11.45 6.34
CA GLU A 162 -12.17 -11.49 5.96
C GLU A 162 -12.75 -12.89 6.25
N SER A 163 -13.96 -12.93 6.80
CA SER A 163 -14.69 -14.20 6.92
C SER A 163 -15.08 -14.74 5.53
N GLU A 164 -15.29 -16.04 5.41
CA GLU A 164 -15.71 -16.67 4.14
C GLU A 164 -17.00 -16.04 3.58
N ALA A 165 -17.94 -15.65 4.44
CA ALA A 165 -19.15 -14.95 4.05
C ALA A 165 -18.85 -13.55 3.47
N MET A 166 -17.91 -12.82 4.06
CA MET A 166 -17.47 -11.51 3.55
C MET A 166 -16.73 -11.66 2.21
N LYS A 167 -15.88 -12.67 2.05
CA LYS A 167 -15.19 -12.93 0.78
C LYS A 167 -16.17 -13.14 -0.37
N GLN A 168 -17.25 -13.88 -0.17
CA GLN A 168 -18.28 -14.09 -1.17
C GLN A 168 -18.98 -12.76 -1.55
N THR A 169 -19.34 -11.95 -0.58
CA THR A 169 -20.01 -10.65 -0.82
C THR A 169 -19.08 -9.67 -1.54
N THR A 170 -17.80 -9.63 -1.16
CA THR A 170 -16.81 -8.74 -1.77
C THR A 170 -16.46 -9.14 -3.20
N GLN A 171 -16.51 -10.44 -3.54
CA GLN A 171 -16.33 -10.91 -4.92
C GLN A 171 -17.45 -10.45 -5.84
N ILE A 172 -18.69 -10.41 -5.35
CA ILE A 172 -19.84 -9.92 -6.13
C ILE A 172 -19.67 -8.41 -6.45
N GLY A 173 -19.15 -7.61 -5.49
CA GLY A 173 -18.89 -6.18 -5.71
C GLY A 173 -17.70 -5.87 -6.64
N ARG A 174 -16.73 -6.78 -6.76
CA ARG A 174 -15.54 -6.60 -7.62
C ARG A 174 -15.78 -6.96 -9.11
N ALA A 175 -16.87 -7.61 -9.42
CA ALA A 175 -17.22 -7.98 -10.80
C ALA A 175 -17.75 -6.80 -11.64
N HIS A 176 -17.97 -5.63 -11.05
CA HIS A 176 -18.62 -4.48 -11.69
C HIS A 176 -17.81 -3.17 -11.66
N VAL A 177 -16.48 -3.24 -11.51
CA VAL A 177 -15.62 -2.04 -11.61
C VAL A 177 -14.53 -2.26 -12.64
#